data_23045c6bdcfc8fb7351324b30826c98d
#
_entry.id   23045c6bdcfc8fb7351324b30826c98d
#
_cell.length_a   1.000
_cell.length_b   1.000
_cell.length_c   1.000
_cell.angle_alpha   90.00
_cell.angle_beta   90.00
_cell.angle_gamma   90.00
#
_symmetry.space_group_name_H-M   'P 1'
#
loop_
_entity.id
_entity.type
_entity.pdbx_description
1 polymer ?
#
loop_
_entity_poly.entity_id
_entity_poly.type
_entity_poly.pdbx_seq_one_letter_code
_entity_poly.pdbx_strand_id
1 'polypeptide(L)'
;MTSQPWMEEYKKWNVNPEFTRPDPDKTLSMTIAENLLKFKDKTAFFYLDRKFSYQEIDVYSQKLATYLQNLGLPAGSRIAVMLPNIIQYPIATFAIIRAGYILVNVNPMYTQRELYHQVQDSGAETLIILGSTLEQLNNLDECPALKHVISTHPLDFIQDQPISIYSQMEQYPEKQFSDFKQAIDQVQVIDFVAPVQQQEDTVILQYTGGTTGVSKGAELSHRNILFNIAQNSTVFISHFGDRYATEDEYVFCALPLYHIYGFTICLFSYGLSRGFANVLIPNPRDLDALVDQYHKHPPTVFPGVNTMFNALAHHPRFRELDHSRLKTTTGGGASVLKNTAELWYEVTGCHIYEGYGLSETSPTATFNPPLSKRFSSSIGLPLAGTEIQILDDEGKPVALHQAGEIAIRGPQVMKGYWKQPEATAQVFTKDGFFLTGDIGCMDEKGYITILDRKKDMILVSGFNVYPNELEGILSKHPKVLECAVIGVDDEKSGQVPKAFIVKQDTSLTENEVMTYLRLQLTSYKLPKYIEFVSGLPKSAVGKIVRRELPKTVQPDAKAC
;
A
#
# COMPACT_ATOMS: atom_id res chain seq x y z
N MET A 1 33.97 1.26 -7.33
CA MET A 1 32.80 1.71 -6.57
C MET A 1 32.09 2.74 -7.42
N THR A 2 30.99 2.43 -8.02
CA THR A 2 30.16 3.40 -8.74
C THR A 2 29.71 4.45 -7.72
N SER A 3 30.02 5.72 -7.95
CA SER A 3 29.60 6.83 -7.08
C SER A 3 28.07 6.80 -6.98
N GLN A 4 27.54 6.73 -5.76
CA GLN A 4 26.11 6.86 -5.51
C GLN A 4 25.76 8.35 -5.63
N PRO A 5 25.10 8.79 -6.72
CA PRO A 5 24.92 10.22 -7.01
C PRO A 5 24.07 10.95 -5.96
N TRP A 6 23.23 10.23 -5.20
CA TRP A 6 22.34 10.80 -4.17
C TRP A 6 23.02 11.18 -2.85
N MET A 7 24.30 10.83 -2.65
CA MET A 7 24.98 11.09 -1.37
C MET A 7 25.13 12.57 -1.03
N GLU A 8 25.31 13.44 -2.05
CA GLU A 8 25.35 14.89 -1.83
C GLU A 8 23.97 15.46 -1.44
N GLU A 9 22.90 14.94 -2.05
CA GLU A 9 21.54 15.35 -1.68
C GLU A 9 21.19 14.86 -0.26
N TYR A 10 21.68 13.70 0.18
CA TYR A 10 21.51 13.23 1.56
C TYR A 10 22.07 14.25 2.56
N LYS A 11 23.31 14.74 2.34
CA LYS A 11 23.92 15.76 3.20
C LYS A 11 23.10 17.04 3.20
N LYS A 12 22.68 17.49 2.03
CA LYS A 12 21.87 18.70 1.85
C LYS A 12 20.54 18.64 2.62
N TRP A 13 19.91 17.49 2.65
CA TRP A 13 18.61 17.29 3.27
C TRP A 13 18.69 16.66 4.67
N ASN A 14 19.90 16.61 5.25
CA ASN A 14 20.14 16.05 6.58
C ASN A 14 19.61 14.61 6.74
N VAL A 15 19.68 13.81 5.67
CA VAL A 15 19.36 12.39 5.71
C VAL A 15 20.62 11.61 6.05
N ASN A 16 20.58 10.85 7.14
CA ASN A 16 21.74 10.03 7.52
C ASN A 16 21.87 8.84 6.56
N PRO A 17 23.00 8.72 5.82
CA PRO A 17 23.24 7.56 4.95
C PRO A 17 23.47 6.27 5.74
N GLU A 18 23.98 6.40 6.96
CA GLU A 18 24.19 5.30 7.90
C GLU A 18 23.01 5.25 8.86
N PHE A 19 21.91 4.65 8.41
CA PHE A 19 20.74 4.45 9.29
C PHE A 19 21.09 3.45 10.40
N THR A 20 20.43 3.60 11.56
CA THR A 20 20.54 2.65 12.65
C THR A 20 19.96 1.31 12.20
N ARG A 21 20.85 0.34 11.94
CA ARG A 21 20.41 -1.01 11.58
C ARG A 21 19.66 -1.64 12.74
N PRO A 22 18.61 -2.42 12.45
CA PRO A 22 17.97 -3.23 13.48
C PRO A 22 19.00 -4.16 14.15
N ASP A 23 18.84 -4.37 15.45
CA ASP A 23 19.61 -5.35 16.19
C ASP A 23 19.41 -6.74 15.55
N PRO A 24 20.49 -7.45 15.17
CA PRO A 24 20.40 -8.75 14.48
C PRO A 24 19.68 -9.83 15.29
N ASP A 25 19.66 -9.71 16.62
CA ASP A 25 19.00 -10.67 17.51
C ASP A 25 17.52 -10.33 17.75
N LYS A 26 17.03 -9.19 17.25
CA LYS A 26 15.64 -8.78 17.41
C LYS A 26 14.77 -9.19 16.22
N THR A 27 13.60 -9.71 16.53
CA THR A 27 12.53 -10.01 15.58
C THR A 27 11.43 -8.94 15.64
N LEU A 28 10.55 -8.94 14.64
CA LEU A 28 9.38 -8.06 14.64
C LEU A 28 8.46 -8.37 15.83
N SER A 29 8.35 -9.64 16.23
CA SER A 29 7.60 -10.08 17.41
C SER A 29 8.11 -9.41 18.69
N MET A 30 9.44 -9.42 18.92
CA MET A 30 10.07 -8.75 20.07
C MET A 30 9.86 -7.24 20.01
N THR A 31 10.00 -6.63 18.82
CA THR A 31 9.78 -5.20 18.61
C THR A 31 8.34 -4.79 18.92
N ILE A 32 7.35 -5.62 18.56
CA ILE A 32 5.94 -5.40 18.91
C ILE A 32 5.80 -5.37 20.46
N ALA A 33 6.29 -6.39 21.15
CA ALA A 33 6.16 -6.48 22.60
C ALA A 33 6.82 -5.29 23.33
N GLU A 34 8.05 -4.94 22.94
CA GLU A 34 8.79 -3.82 23.53
C GLU A 34 8.08 -2.48 23.34
N ASN A 35 7.58 -2.19 22.14
CA ASN A 35 6.96 -0.90 21.86
C ASN A 35 5.54 -0.79 22.41
N LEU A 36 4.76 -1.88 22.47
CA LEU A 36 3.48 -1.89 23.16
C LEU A 36 3.66 -1.57 24.65
N LEU A 37 4.68 -2.13 25.29
CA LEU A 37 5.02 -1.84 26.68
C LEU A 37 5.58 -0.41 26.85
N LYS A 38 6.46 0.05 25.95
CA LYS A 38 7.07 1.38 25.98
C LYS A 38 6.02 2.50 25.96
N PHE A 39 4.99 2.33 25.16
CA PHE A 39 3.95 3.34 24.96
C PHE A 39 2.62 3.01 25.66
N LYS A 40 2.62 2.06 26.61
CA LYS A 40 1.42 1.47 27.22
C LYS A 40 0.33 2.46 27.63
N ASP A 41 0.75 3.62 28.16
CA ASP A 41 -0.16 4.63 28.70
C ASP A 41 -0.68 5.62 27.63
N LYS A 42 -0.20 5.50 26.37
CA LYS A 42 -0.63 6.34 25.26
C LYS A 42 -1.79 5.75 24.49
N THR A 43 -2.53 6.61 23.79
CA THR A 43 -3.52 6.17 22.81
C THR A 43 -2.81 5.56 21.60
N ALA A 44 -3.17 4.33 21.25
CA ALA A 44 -2.68 3.63 20.04
C ALA A 44 -3.62 3.84 18.85
N PHE A 45 -4.93 3.78 19.11
CA PHE A 45 -5.93 3.87 18.05
C PHE A 45 -7.14 4.68 18.48
N PHE A 46 -7.65 5.47 17.54
CA PHE A 46 -9.03 5.97 17.54
C PHE A 46 -9.83 5.11 16.57
N TYR A 47 -10.90 4.53 17.05
CA TYR A 47 -11.80 3.75 16.23
C TYR A 47 -13.25 4.04 16.62
N LEU A 48 -14.03 4.56 15.67
CA LEU A 48 -15.35 5.13 15.93
C LEU A 48 -15.25 6.18 17.07
N ASP A 49 -16.02 6.00 18.14
CA ASP A 49 -16.04 6.92 19.27
C ASP A 49 -15.16 6.49 20.44
N ARG A 50 -14.35 5.44 20.27
CA ARG A 50 -13.50 4.86 21.33
C ARG A 50 -12.02 5.11 21.07
N LYS A 51 -11.29 5.39 22.16
CA LYS A 51 -9.84 5.37 22.23
C LYS A 51 -9.39 4.00 22.76
N PHE A 52 -8.33 3.48 22.15
CA PHE A 52 -7.65 2.26 22.60
C PHE A 52 -6.21 2.60 22.96
N SER A 53 -5.79 2.29 24.17
CA SER A 53 -4.41 2.44 24.61
C SER A 53 -3.50 1.35 24.04
N TYR A 54 -2.19 1.61 24.00
CA TYR A 54 -1.20 0.59 23.66
C TYR A 54 -1.28 -0.60 24.63
N GLN A 55 -1.61 -0.36 25.91
CA GLN A 55 -1.80 -1.43 26.90
C GLN A 55 -2.99 -2.32 26.58
N GLU A 56 -4.13 -1.75 26.18
CA GLU A 56 -5.30 -2.55 25.76
C GLU A 56 -4.96 -3.43 24.56
N ILE A 57 -4.26 -2.87 23.56
CA ILE A 57 -3.82 -3.63 22.38
C ILE A 57 -2.83 -4.73 22.77
N ASP A 58 -1.92 -4.47 23.72
CA ASP A 58 -1.00 -5.48 24.24
C ASP A 58 -1.77 -6.65 24.85
N VAL A 59 -2.70 -6.37 25.76
CA VAL A 59 -3.51 -7.40 26.43
C VAL A 59 -4.37 -8.18 25.42
N TYR A 60 -5.08 -7.50 24.52
CA TYR A 60 -5.93 -8.18 23.54
C TYR A 60 -5.12 -9.05 22.57
N SER A 61 -3.97 -8.56 22.12
CA SER A 61 -3.11 -9.34 21.21
C SER A 61 -2.47 -10.54 21.91
N GLN A 62 -2.13 -10.45 23.20
CA GLN A 62 -1.63 -11.58 23.99
C GLN A 62 -2.71 -12.64 24.20
N LYS A 63 -3.92 -12.24 24.56
CA LYS A 63 -5.05 -13.16 24.71
C LYS A 63 -5.38 -13.87 23.40
N LEU A 64 -5.42 -13.14 22.28
CA LEU A 64 -5.65 -13.78 21.00
C LEU A 64 -4.48 -14.70 20.60
N ALA A 65 -3.22 -14.34 20.90
CA ALA A 65 -2.07 -15.22 20.67
C ALA A 65 -2.18 -16.53 21.44
N THR A 66 -2.57 -16.46 22.72
CA THR A 66 -2.86 -17.64 23.56
C THR A 66 -3.98 -18.49 22.94
N TYR A 67 -5.07 -17.87 22.51
CA TYR A 67 -6.16 -18.58 21.85
C TYR A 67 -5.70 -19.31 20.58
N LEU A 68 -4.94 -18.60 19.71
CA LEU A 68 -4.44 -19.18 18.47
C LEU A 68 -3.49 -20.36 18.71
N GLN A 69 -2.64 -20.31 19.73
CA GLN A 69 -1.79 -21.44 20.09
C GLN A 69 -2.59 -22.63 20.63
N ASN A 70 -3.68 -22.37 21.36
CA ASN A 70 -4.59 -23.41 21.87
C ASN A 70 -5.38 -24.11 20.75
N LEU A 71 -5.42 -23.56 19.52
CA LEU A 71 -5.93 -24.29 18.35
C LEU A 71 -5.00 -25.45 17.93
N GLY A 72 -3.79 -25.55 18.50
CA GLY A 72 -2.83 -26.60 18.19
C GLY A 72 -2.16 -26.46 16.81
N LEU A 73 -2.14 -25.29 16.23
CA LEU A 73 -1.50 -25.03 14.95
C LEU A 73 0.02 -25.18 15.06
N PRO A 74 0.69 -25.83 14.10
CA PRO A 74 2.15 -25.88 14.05
C PRO A 74 2.78 -24.49 13.98
N ALA A 75 3.99 -24.33 14.52
CA ALA A 75 4.76 -23.08 14.36
C ALA A 75 4.94 -22.77 12.84
N GLY A 76 4.82 -21.49 12.48
CA GLY A 76 4.88 -21.04 11.09
C GLY A 76 3.61 -21.33 10.27
N SER A 77 2.51 -21.80 10.88
CA SER A 77 1.20 -21.86 10.22
C SER A 77 0.78 -20.48 9.73
N ARG A 78 0.09 -20.47 8.58
CA ARG A 78 -0.38 -19.24 7.94
C ARG A 78 -1.77 -18.92 8.43
N ILE A 79 -1.97 -17.67 8.87
CA ILE A 79 -3.27 -17.15 9.31
C ILE A 79 -3.66 -15.99 8.40
N ALA A 80 -4.75 -16.18 7.67
CA ALA A 80 -5.29 -15.16 6.78
C ALA A 80 -6.14 -14.15 7.57
N VAL A 81 -5.95 -12.86 7.27
CA VAL A 81 -6.73 -11.77 7.87
C VAL A 81 -7.39 -10.96 6.77
N MET A 82 -8.71 -11.06 6.69
CA MET A 82 -9.56 -10.40 5.70
C MET A 82 -10.44 -9.35 6.38
N LEU A 83 -9.81 -8.27 6.84
CA LEU A 83 -10.46 -7.20 7.60
C LEU A 83 -10.13 -5.83 7.02
N PRO A 84 -11.09 -4.87 7.02
CA PRO A 84 -10.80 -3.46 6.75
C PRO A 84 -10.07 -2.82 7.95
N ASN A 85 -9.93 -1.48 7.93
CA ASN A 85 -9.31 -0.73 9.02
C ASN A 85 -10.22 -0.64 10.25
N ILE A 86 -10.40 -1.74 10.94
CA ILE A 86 -11.11 -1.88 12.22
C ILE A 86 -10.12 -2.29 13.31
N ILE A 87 -10.49 -2.09 14.57
CA ILE A 87 -9.58 -2.34 15.70
C ILE A 87 -9.11 -3.79 15.80
N GLN A 88 -9.88 -4.74 15.30
CA GLN A 88 -9.53 -6.15 15.27
C GLN A 88 -8.33 -6.45 14.36
N TYR A 89 -8.10 -5.63 13.31
CA TYR A 89 -6.97 -5.85 12.40
C TYR A 89 -5.60 -5.72 13.11
N PRO A 90 -5.25 -4.62 13.81
CA PRO A 90 -3.99 -4.55 14.54
C PRO A 90 -3.90 -5.58 15.69
N ILE A 91 -5.00 -5.87 16.39
CA ILE A 91 -5.03 -6.91 17.42
C ILE A 91 -4.65 -8.27 16.81
N ALA A 92 -5.29 -8.67 15.71
CA ALA A 92 -4.99 -9.92 15.01
C ALA A 92 -3.55 -9.96 14.48
N THR A 93 -3.09 -8.88 13.84
CA THR A 93 -1.73 -8.75 13.31
C THR A 93 -0.68 -8.99 14.40
N PHE A 94 -0.80 -8.30 15.51
CA PHE A 94 0.16 -8.44 16.61
C PHE A 94 0.08 -9.81 17.28
N ALA A 95 -1.11 -10.38 17.44
CA ALA A 95 -1.30 -11.71 18.00
C ALA A 95 -0.63 -12.80 17.13
N ILE A 96 -0.88 -12.77 15.81
CA ILE A 96 -0.33 -13.73 14.85
C ILE A 96 1.19 -13.70 14.86
N ILE A 97 1.79 -12.51 14.77
CA ILE A 97 3.25 -12.35 14.73
C ILE A 97 3.89 -12.76 16.04
N ARG A 98 3.29 -12.39 17.17
CA ARG A 98 3.80 -12.75 18.53
C ARG A 98 3.71 -14.23 18.81
N ALA A 99 2.67 -14.89 18.33
CA ALA A 99 2.49 -16.34 18.48
C ALA A 99 3.39 -17.18 17.54
N GLY A 100 4.15 -16.53 16.65
CA GLY A 100 5.08 -17.20 15.73
C GLY A 100 4.41 -17.76 14.47
N TYR A 101 3.27 -17.21 14.11
CA TYR A 101 2.55 -17.54 12.88
C TYR A 101 2.86 -16.54 11.76
N ILE A 102 2.60 -16.95 10.53
CA ILE A 102 2.78 -16.12 9.34
C ILE A 102 1.45 -15.43 9.00
N LEU A 103 1.47 -14.10 9.00
CA LEU A 103 0.32 -13.29 8.59
C LEU A 103 0.13 -13.35 7.08
N VAL A 104 -1.08 -13.62 6.63
CA VAL A 104 -1.49 -13.51 5.22
C VAL A 104 -2.51 -12.40 5.10
N ASN A 105 -2.12 -11.28 4.55
CA ASN A 105 -3.00 -10.14 4.33
C ASN A 105 -3.93 -10.39 3.15
N VAL A 106 -5.25 -10.31 3.39
CA VAL A 106 -6.30 -10.53 2.39
C VAL A 106 -7.13 -9.27 2.21
N ASN A 107 -7.39 -8.90 0.97
CA ASN A 107 -8.26 -7.79 0.65
C ASN A 107 -9.73 -8.14 1.00
N PRO A 108 -10.43 -7.40 1.89
CA PRO A 108 -11.80 -7.68 2.28
C PRO A 108 -12.82 -7.51 1.15
N MET A 109 -12.40 -6.99 0.00
CA MET A 109 -13.26 -6.83 -1.18
C MET A 109 -13.07 -7.98 -2.20
N TYR A 110 -12.26 -8.97 -1.90
CA TYR A 110 -12.08 -10.11 -2.81
C TYR A 110 -13.37 -10.92 -2.96
N THR A 111 -13.57 -11.41 -4.17
CA THR A 111 -14.59 -12.43 -4.45
C THR A 111 -14.20 -13.76 -3.80
N GLN A 112 -15.14 -14.69 -3.68
CA GLN A 112 -14.88 -16.06 -3.22
C GLN A 112 -13.71 -16.71 -3.97
N ARG A 113 -13.68 -16.59 -5.30
CA ARG A 113 -12.62 -17.16 -6.13
C ARG A 113 -11.23 -16.62 -5.77
N GLU A 114 -11.11 -15.30 -5.55
CA GLU A 114 -9.84 -14.65 -5.20
C GLU A 114 -9.41 -15.04 -3.78
N LEU A 115 -10.36 -15.08 -2.85
CA LEU A 115 -10.11 -15.52 -1.47
C LEU A 115 -9.62 -16.97 -1.44
N TYR A 116 -10.32 -17.89 -2.10
CA TYR A 116 -9.97 -19.32 -2.11
C TYR A 116 -8.62 -19.55 -2.77
N HIS A 117 -8.35 -18.86 -3.89
CA HIS A 117 -7.03 -18.92 -4.50
C HIS A 117 -5.93 -18.52 -3.48
N GLN A 118 -6.10 -17.41 -2.79
CA GLN A 118 -5.09 -16.93 -1.86
C GLN A 118 -4.93 -17.83 -0.63
N VAL A 119 -6.02 -18.35 -0.08
CA VAL A 119 -5.99 -19.30 1.04
C VAL A 119 -5.30 -20.62 0.64
N GLN A 120 -5.61 -21.16 -0.54
CA GLN A 120 -4.99 -22.38 -1.05
C GLN A 120 -3.50 -22.19 -1.35
N ASP A 121 -3.13 -21.14 -2.07
CA ASP A 121 -1.73 -20.85 -2.44
C ASP A 121 -0.86 -20.61 -1.20
N SER A 122 -1.34 -19.80 -0.25
CA SER A 122 -0.65 -19.59 1.03
C SER A 122 -0.64 -20.85 1.90
N GLY A 123 -1.63 -21.71 1.76
CA GLY A 123 -1.90 -22.84 2.66
C GLY A 123 -2.34 -22.35 4.05
N ALA A 124 -3.11 -21.28 4.12
CA ALA A 124 -3.63 -20.77 5.37
C ALA A 124 -4.65 -21.74 5.97
N GLU A 125 -4.45 -22.06 7.25
CA GLU A 125 -5.30 -23.01 7.99
C GLU A 125 -6.37 -22.29 8.82
N THR A 126 -6.16 -21.00 9.07
CA THR A 126 -7.08 -20.14 9.84
C THR A 126 -7.39 -18.88 9.04
N LEU A 127 -8.63 -18.44 9.06
CA LEU A 127 -9.11 -17.20 8.46
C LEU A 127 -9.80 -16.35 9.52
N ILE A 128 -9.38 -15.10 9.66
CA ILE A 128 -10.07 -14.07 10.44
C ILE A 128 -10.80 -13.16 9.47
N ILE A 129 -12.14 -13.04 9.62
CA ILE A 129 -13.01 -12.42 8.62
C ILE A 129 -14.16 -11.64 9.26
N LEU A 130 -14.69 -10.64 8.54
CA LEU A 130 -15.95 -9.99 8.94
C LEU A 130 -17.13 -10.94 8.83
N GLY A 131 -18.02 -10.92 9.83
CA GLY A 131 -19.26 -11.70 9.78
C GLY A 131 -20.16 -11.36 8.59
N SER A 132 -20.19 -10.09 8.19
CA SER A 132 -20.95 -9.65 7.00
C SER A 132 -20.42 -10.18 5.67
N THR A 133 -19.23 -10.75 5.64
CA THR A 133 -18.62 -11.33 4.42
C THR A 133 -18.52 -12.85 4.47
N LEU A 134 -19.13 -13.51 5.46
CA LEU A 134 -19.13 -14.97 5.60
C LEU A 134 -19.81 -15.67 4.41
N GLU A 135 -20.72 -15.02 3.71
CA GLU A 135 -21.32 -15.53 2.47
C GLU A 135 -20.28 -15.81 1.37
N GLN A 136 -19.10 -15.18 1.42
CA GLN A 136 -18.00 -15.47 0.51
C GLN A 136 -17.33 -16.82 0.81
N LEU A 137 -17.70 -17.48 1.90
CA LEU A 137 -17.24 -18.82 2.28
C LEU A 137 -18.22 -19.94 1.85
N ASN A 138 -19.10 -19.67 0.91
CA ASN A 138 -19.95 -20.70 0.33
C ASN A 138 -19.07 -21.78 -0.33
N ASN A 139 -19.42 -23.05 -0.10
CA ASN A 139 -18.67 -24.21 -0.62
C ASN A 139 -17.23 -24.30 -0.09
N LEU A 140 -17.06 -24.34 1.24
CA LEU A 140 -15.78 -24.50 1.92
C LEU A 140 -15.04 -25.81 1.56
N ASP A 141 -15.71 -26.77 0.93
CA ASP A 141 -15.08 -27.98 0.39
C ASP A 141 -14.04 -27.68 -0.69
N GLU A 142 -14.20 -26.54 -1.38
CA GLU A 142 -13.19 -26.06 -2.33
C GLU A 142 -11.92 -25.51 -1.64
N CYS A 143 -11.93 -25.38 -0.31
CA CYS A 143 -10.80 -24.86 0.46
C CYS A 143 -10.45 -25.79 1.63
N PRO A 144 -9.98 -27.03 1.36
CA PRO A 144 -9.75 -28.05 2.38
C PRO A 144 -8.66 -27.69 3.39
N ALA A 145 -7.71 -26.81 3.02
CA ALA A 145 -6.66 -26.35 3.92
C ALA A 145 -7.22 -25.54 5.10
N LEU A 146 -8.33 -24.83 4.92
CA LEU A 146 -8.94 -23.99 5.94
C LEU A 146 -9.65 -24.85 6.99
N LYS A 147 -9.18 -24.78 8.23
CA LYS A 147 -9.70 -25.54 9.38
C LYS A 147 -10.49 -24.68 10.35
N HIS A 148 -10.05 -23.43 10.55
CA HIS A 148 -10.60 -22.53 11.54
C HIS A 148 -11.05 -21.22 10.89
N VAL A 149 -12.24 -20.75 11.24
CA VAL A 149 -12.78 -19.45 10.84
C VAL A 149 -13.12 -18.65 12.10
N ILE A 150 -12.50 -17.50 12.24
CA ILE A 150 -12.75 -16.57 13.36
C ILE A 150 -13.46 -15.36 12.78
N SER A 151 -14.73 -15.23 13.09
CA SER A 151 -15.55 -14.11 12.59
C SER A 151 -15.58 -12.97 13.59
N THR A 152 -15.75 -11.73 13.11
CA THR A 152 -15.85 -10.54 13.94
C THR A 152 -16.87 -9.56 13.38
N HIS A 153 -17.39 -8.70 14.24
CA HIS A 153 -18.22 -7.57 13.87
C HIS A 153 -17.50 -6.25 14.17
N PRO A 154 -17.66 -5.20 13.36
CA PRO A 154 -16.98 -3.91 13.59
C PRO A 154 -17.25 -3.30 14.97
N LEU A 155 -18.37 -3.64 15.60
CA LEU A 155 -18.77 -3.11 16.91
C LEU A 155 -18.39 -3.99 18.12
N ASP A 156 -17.72 -5.14 17.95
CA ASP A 156 -17.41 -6.08 19.05
C ASP A 156 -16.66 -5.44 20.23
N PHE A 157 -15.85 -4.42 19.99
CA PHE A 157 -15.12 -3.68 21.03
C PHE A 157 -15.77 -2.35 21.41
N ILE A 158 -16.93 -2.01 20.85
CA ILE A 158 -17.67 -0.76 21.08
C ILE A 158 -18.93 -1.02 21.92
N GLN A 159 -19.52 -2.19 21.78
CA GLN A 159 -20.73 -2.61 22.52
C GLN A 159 -20.37 -3.58 23.63
N ASP A 160 -21.14 -3.54 24.74
CA ASP A 160 -20.90 -4.37 25.93
C ASP A 160 -21.18 -5.86 25.70
N GLN A 161 -21.93 -6.21 24.65
CA GLN A 161 -22.23 -7.60 24.30
C GLN A 161 -21.76 -7.94 22.88
N PRO A 162 -21.15 -9.12 22.68
CA PRO A 162 -20.75 -9.59 21.38
C PRO A 162 -21.99 -9.78 20.50
N ILE A 163 -21.89 -9.34 19.24
CA ILE A 163 -22.93 -9.52 18.25
C ILE A 163 -22.79 -10.95 17.72
N SER A 164 -23.74 -11.82 18.07
CA SER A 164 -23.76 -13.21 17.63
C SER A 164 -24.03 -13.31 16.11
N ILE A 165 -23.12 -13.95 15.38
CA ILE A 165 -23.19 -14.18 13.92
C ILE A 165 -23.43 -15.65 13.59
N TYR A 166 -23.76 -16.46 14.60
CA TYR A 166 -23.69 -17.94 14.55
C TYR A 166 -24.69 -18.65 13.63
N SER A 167 -25.78 -18.01 13.16
CA SER A 167 -26.83 -18.69 12.40
C SER A 167 -26.39 -19.28 11.04
N GLN A 168 -25.27 -18.84 10.50
CA GLN A 168 -24.72 -19.35 9.21
C GLN A 168 -23.68 -20.45 9.38
N MET A 169 -23.20 -20.69 10.60
CA MET A 169 -22.08 -21.60 10.88
C MET A 169 -22.48 -23.08 11.02
N GLU A 170 -23.76 -23.36 11.23
CA GLU A 170 -24.28 -24.73 11.38
C GLU A 170 -24.16 -25.58 10.11
N GLN A 171 -23.88 -24.93 8.96
CA GLN A 171 -23.78 -25.60 7.66
C GLN A 171 -22.46 -26.36 7.45
N TYR A 172 -21.42 -26.11 8.26
CA TYR A 172 -20.08 -26.67 8.08
C TYR A 172 -19.56 -27.30 9.39
N PRO A 173 -20.12 -28.46 9.80
CA PRO A 173 -19.80 -29.06 11.11
C PRO A 173 -18.35 -29.55 11.25
N GLU A 174 -17.63 -29.76 10.12
CA GLU A 174 -16.22 -30.18 10.11
C GLU A 174 -15.23 -29.01 10.31
N LYS A 175 -15.70 -27.78 10.22
CA LYS A 175 -14.89 -26.56 10.42
C LYS A 175 -15.14 -26.00 11.81
N GLN A 176 -14.10 -25.50 12.44
CA GLN A 176 -14.25 -24.79 13.70
C GLN A 176 -14.51 -23.31 13.47
N PHE A 177 -15.67 -22.86 13.85
CA PHE A 177 -16.03 -21.44 13.83
C PHE A 177 -15.96 -20.85 15.25
N SER A 178 -15.45 -19.64 15.33
CA SER A 178 -15.32 -18.91 16.59
C SER A 178 -15.67 -17.43 16.38
N ASP A 179 -16.11 -16.80 17.45
CA ASP A 179 -16.25 -15.35 17.52
C ASP A 179 -14.94 -14.72 18.04
N PHE A 180 -14.47 -13.66 17.40
CA PHE A 180 -13.21 -12.99 17.70
C PHE A 180 -13.19 -12.44 19.14
N LYS A 181 -14.29 -11.79 19.57
CA LYS A 181 -14.39 -11.21 20.89
C LYS A 181 -14.45 -12.31 21.96
N GLN A 182 -15.23 -13.37 21.71
CA GLN A 182 -15.29 -14.53 22.61
C GLN A 182 -13.93 -15.26 22.69
N ALA A 183 -13.21 -15.40 21.57
CA ALA A 183 -11.87 -15.97 21.54
C ALA A 183 -10.91 -15.24 22.50
N ILE A 184 -11.04 -13.93 22.60
CA ILE A 184 -10.27 -13.10 23.53
C ILE A 184 -10.80 -13.23 24.96
N ASP A 185 -12.11 -13.13 25.16
CA ASP A 185 -12.73 -13.05 26.50
C ASP A 185 -12.62 -14.36 27.29
N GLN A 186 -12.64 -15.51 26.61
CA GLN A 186 -12.49 -16.81 27.28
C GLN A 186 -11.09 -17.08 27.82
N VAL A 187 -10.07 -16.35 27.35
CA VAL A 187 -8.70 -16.47 27.85
C VAL A 187 -8.57 -15.73 29.19
N GLN A 188 -8.55 -16.50 30.28
CA GLN A 188 -8.40 -15.97 31.66
C GLN A 188 -6.92 -15.80 32.02
N VAL A 189 -6.06 -16.68 31.54
CA VAL A 189 -4.62 -16.67 31.80
C VAL A 189 -3.89 -16.51 30.48
N ILE A 190 -3.02 -15.52 30.40
CA ILE A 190 -2.16 -15.31 29.24
C ILE A 190 -0.91 -16.18 29.43
N ASP A 191 -0.84 -17.25 28.66
CA ASP A 191 0.22 -18.27 28.76
C ASP A 191 0.84 -18.64 27.40
N PHE A 192 0.65 -17.81 26.38
CA PHE A 192 1.29 -18.08 25.10
C PHE A 192 2.82 -18.05 25.23
N VAL A 193 3.46 -18.98 24.53
CA VAL A 193 4.93 -19.06 24.48
C VAL A 193 5.39 -18.38 23.19
N ALA A 194 6.12 -17.27 23.34
CA ALA A 194 6.78 -16.65 22.19
C ALA A 194 7.82 -17.63 21.62
N PRO A 195 7.68 -18.10 20.38
CA PRO A 195 8.63 -19.05 19.81
C PRO A 195 9.96 -18.37 19.54
N VAL A 196 11.03 -19.17 19.53
CA VAL A 196 12.34 -18.68 19.07
C VAL A 196 12.25 -18.48 17.55
N GLN A 197 12.42 -17.24 17.12
CA GLN A 197 12.37 -16.85 15.72
C GLN A 197 13.68 -16.16 15.33
N GLN A 198 14.03 -16.27 14.04
CA GLN A 198 15.18 -15.60 13.44
C GLN A 198 14.71 -14.41 12.59
N GLN A 199 15.59 -13.44 12.33
CA GLN A 199 15.25 -12.32 11.45
C GLN A 199 14.89 -12.77 10.03
N GLU A 200 15.46 -13.85 9.56
CA GLU A 200 15.22 -14.40 8.22
C GLU A 200 13.93 -15.24 8.13
N ASP A 201 13.27 -15.53 9.26
CA ASP A 201 12.00 -16.25 9.24
C ASP A 201 10.93 -15.40 8.55
N THR A 202 10.09 -16.07 7.77
CA THR A 202 8.96 -15.43 7.10
C THR A 202 7.91 -15.02 8.11
N VAL A 203 7.49 -13.77 8.07
CA VAL A 203 6.48 -13.21 8.98
C VAL A 203 5.21 -12.80 8.27
N ILE A 204 5.29 -12.45 6.98
CA ILE A 204 4.15 -11.99 6.18
C ILE A 204 4.22 -12.60 4.78
N LEU A 205 3.08 -13.04 4.27
CA LEU A 205 2.84 -13.24 2.85
C LEU A 205 1.97 -12.09 2.36
N GLN A 206 2.57 -11.17 1.61
CA GLN A 206 1.87 -10.03 1.04
C GLN A 206 1.52 -10.32 -0.41
N TYR A 207 0.26 -10.61 -0.65
CA TYR A 207 -0.20 -10.90 -2.01
C TYR A 207 -0.28 -9.62 -2.85
N THR A 208 0.29 -9.69 -4.05
CA THR A 208 0.28 -8.60 -5.00
C THR A 208 -0.85 -8.78 -6.00
N GLY A 209 -1.57 -7.73 -6.29
CA GLY A 209 -2.50 -7.72 -7.42
C GLY A 209 -1.73 -7.80 -8.73
N GLY A 210 -1.28 -8.99 -9.08
CA GLY A 210 -0.52 -9.22 -10.31
C GLY A 210 -1.23 -8.61 -11.51
N THR A 211 -0.48 -7.87 -12.28
CA THR A 211 -0.99 -7.15 -13.45
C THR A 211 -1.11 -8.06 -14.67
N THR A 212 -0.57 -9.27 -14.60
CA THR A 212 -0.46 -10.23 -15.71
C THR A 212 -1.05 -11.60 -15.42
N GLY A 213 -1.62 -11.83 -14.22
CA GLY A 213 -2.10 -13.17 -13.87
C GLY A 213 -2.63 -13.28 -12.45
N VAL A 214 -2.57 -14.48 -11.93
CA VAL A 214 -2.96 -14.84 -10.56
C VAL A 214 -2.04 -14.13 -9.57
N SER A 215 -2.59 -13.60 -8.48
CA SER A 215 -1.82 -12.87 -7.48
C SER A 215 -0.79 -13.79 -6.80
N LYS A 216 0.43 -13.27 -6.56
CA LYS A 216 1.54 -14.00 -5.95
C LYS A 216 1.83 -13.45 -4.56
N GLY A 217 2.16 -14.32 -3.63
CA GLY A 217 2.55 -13.91 -2.28
C GLY A 217 4.02 -13.52 -2.22
N ALA A 218 4.33 -12.24 -2.03
CA ALA A 218 5.68 -11.80 -1.70
C ALA A 218 6.02 -12.28 -0.29
N GLU A 219 7.12 -13.03 -0.15
CA GLU A 219 7.58 -13.60 1.11
C GLU A 219 8.46 -12.61 1.84
N LEU A 220 7.92 -12.01 2.91
CA LEU A 220 8.61 -10.99 3.71
C LEU A 220 9.02 -11.56 5.06
N SER A 221 10.29 -11.38 5.42
CA SER A 221 10.86 -11.80 6.70
C SER A 221 10.72 -10.70 7.76
N HIS A 222 10.95 -11.06 9.03
CA HIS A 222 11.10 -10.09 10.12
C HIS A 222 12.14 -9.04 9.75
N ARG A 223 13.27 -9.46 9.16
CA ARG A 223 14.35 -8.57 8.70
C ARG A 223 13.84 -7.54 7.70
N ASN A 224 13.11 -7.96 6.66
CA ASN A 224 12.64 -7.04 5.63
C ASN A 224 11.82 -5.90 6.21
N ILE A 225 10.87 -6.21 7.10
CA ILE A 225 9.99 -5.23 7.75
C ILE A 225 10.78 -4.34 8.71
N LEU A 226 11.61 -4.92 9.59
CA LEU A 226 12.41 -4.15 10.55
C LEU A 226 13.36 -3.16 9.87
N PHE A 227 14.03 -3.60 8.80
CA PHE A 227 14.91 -2.73 8.03
C PHE A 227 14.13 -1.60 7.36
N ASN A 228 12.97 -1.88 6.77
CA ASN A 228 12.18 -0.82 6.14
C ASN A 228 11.65 0.19 7.16
N ILE A 229 11.26 -0.24 8.35
CA ILE A 229 10.91 0.65 9.47
C ILE A 229 12.11 1.55 9.82
N ALA A 230 13.31 0.99 9.97
CA ALA A 230 14.52 1.72 10.29
C ALA A 230 14.91 2.72 9.19
N GLN A 231 14.81 2.33 7.93
CA GLN A 231 15.06 3.18 6.76
C GLN A 231 14.08 4.37 6.71
N ASN A 232 12.79 4.12 6.90
CA ASN A 232 11.78 5.19 6.96
C ASN A 232 12.03 6.12 8.17
N SER A 233 12.54 5.60 9.27
CA SER A 233 12.92 6.41 10.43
C SER A 233 13.98 7.45 10.10
N THR A 234 14.93 7.21 9.20
CA THR A 234 15.94 8.22 8.83
C THR A 234 15.32 9.43 8.17
N VAL A 235 14.35 9.21 7.26
CA VAL A 235 13.60 10.28 6.60
C VAL A 235 12.72 11.01 7.62
N PHE A 236 12.07 10.28 8.52
CA PHE A 236 11.27 10.85 9.58
C PHE A 236 12.11 11.74 10.50
N ILE A 237 13.27 11.27 10.96
CA ILE A 237 14.19 12.02 11.83
C ILE A 237 14.67 13.29 11.15
N SER A 238 14.96 13.26 9.86
CA SER A 238 15.39 14.44 9.11
C SER A 238 14.34 15.57 9.13
N HIS A 239 13.05 15.20 9.24
CA HIS A 239 11.93 16.15 9.23
C HIS A 239 11.44 16.54 10.63
N PHE A 240 11.23 15.55 11.51
CA PHE A 240 10.62 15.74 12.83
C PHE A 240 11.65 15.77 13.98
N GLY A 241 12.91 15.42 13.71
CA GLY A 241 13.90 15.14 14.75
C GLY A 241 13.66 13.78 15.42
N ASP A 242 14.56 13.40 16.33
CA ASP A 242 14.48 12.13 17.06
C ASP A 242 13.58 12.25 18.29
N ARG A 243 12.32 12.53 18.06
CA ARG A 243 11.31 12.60 19.13
C ARG A 243 10.21 11.58 18.91
N TYR A 244 9.72 11.06 20.01
CA TYR A 244 8.51 10.25 20.01
C TYR A 244 7.26 11.12 20.14
N ALA A 245 6.12 10.55 19.80
CA ALA A 245 4.84 11.23 19.93
C ALA A 245 4.59 11.76 21.33
N THR A 246 4.07 12.96 21.39
CA THR A 246 3.18 13.38 22.47
C THR A 246 1.82 12.70 22.27
N GLU A 247 0.90 12.81 23.25
CA GLU A 247 -0.47 12.29 23.08
C GLU A 247 -1.24 12.90 21.90
N ASP A 248 -0.72 14.00 21.37
CA ASP A 248 -1.35 14.79 20.31
C ASP A 248 -0.88 14.44 18.89
N GLU A 249 0.00 13.47 18.68
CA GLU A 249 0.50 13.11 17.35
C GLU A 249 -0.36 11.99 16.74
N TYR A 250 -1.09 12.33 15.66
CA TYR A 250 -2.07 11.42 15.03
C TYR A 250 -1.70 11.11 13.58
N VAL A 251 -1.88 9.84 13.21
CA VAL A 251 -1.78 9.36 11.83
C VAL A 251 -3.19 9.15 11.29
N PHE A 252 -3.53 9.82 10.19
CA PHE A 252 -4.81 9.59 9.52
C PHE A 252 -4.73 8.31 8.69
N CYS A 253 -5.20 7.20 9.26
CA CYS A 253 -5.04 5.86 8.71
C CYS A 253 -6.20 5.51 7.77
N ALA A 254 -6.25 6.19 6.62
CA ALA A 254 -7.22 5.93 5.55
C ALA A 254 -6.71 4.90 4.51
N LEU A 255 -5.40 4.65 4.48
CA LEU A 255 -4.82 3.58 3.68
C LEU A 255 -5.18 2.21 4.27
N PRO A 256 -5.55 1.22 3.44
CA PRO A 256 -5.86 -0.11 3.92
C PRO A 256 -4.68 -0.74 4.66
N LEU A 257 -4.91 -1.21 5.89
CA LEU A 257 -3.89 -1.89 6.69
C LEU A 257 -3.50 -3.27 6.12
N TYR A 258 -4.39 -3.93 5.39
CA TYR A 258 -4.06 -5.17 4.69
C TYR A 258 -3.15 -4.97 3.46
N HIS A 259 -2.93 -3.73 3.05
CA HIS A 259 -1.96 -3.36 2.02
C HIS A 259 -0.65 -2.92 2.68
N ILE A 260 0.49 -3.37 2.13
CA ILE A 260 1.80 -3.16 2.74
C ILE A 260 2.14 -1.68 3.01
N TYR A 261 1.58 -0.73 2.25
CA TYR A 261 1.79 0.69 2.49
C TYR A 261 1.14 1.12 3.82
N GLY A 262 -0.15 0.86 4.01
CA GLY A 262 -0.83 1.12 5.29
C GLY A 262 -0.21 0.32 6.44
N PHE A 263 0.09 -0.94 6.20
CA PHE A 263 0.71 -1.84 7.15
C PHE A 263 2.04 -1.30 7.69
N THR A 264 3.02 -1.09 6.83
CA THR A 264 4.36 -0.67 7.31
C THR A 264 4.38 0.78 7.74
N ILE A 265 3.74 1.68 7.00
CA ILE A 265 3.86 3.12 7.28
C ILE A 265 2.96 3.55 8.42
N CYS A 266 1.64 3.27 8.35
CA CYS A 266 0.72 3.71 9.39
C CYS A 266 0.91 2.90 10.67
N LEU A 267 0.81 1.56 10.58
CA LEU A 267 0.78 0.70 11.75
C LEU A 267 2.15 0.60 12.44
N PHE A 268 3.23 0.39 11.67
CA PHE A 268 4.55 0.15 12.27
C PHE A 268 5.43 1.40 12.35
N SER A 269 5.64 2.14 11.25
CA SER A 269 6.62 3.23 11.24
C SER A 269 6.19 4.43 12.08
N TYR A 270 4.96 4.91 11.92
CA TYR A 270 4.43 5.99 12.74
C TYR A 270 3.80 5.47 14.04
N GLY A 271 2.91 4.48 13.94
CA GLY A 271 2.20 3.93 15.11
C GLY A 271 3.17 3.30 16.09
N LEU A 272 3.50 2.04 15.87
CA LEU A 272 4.24 1.24 16.84
C LEU A 272 5.64 1.79 17.17
N SER A 273 6.42 2.25 16.16
CA SER A 273 7.80 2.68 16.41
C SER A 273 7.91 4.07 17.04
N ARG A 274 6.95 4.96 16.79
CA ARG A 274 6.96 6.34 17.28
C ARG A 274 5.91 6.61 18.35
N GLY A 275 4.96 5.72 18.55
CA GLY A 275 3.88 5.89 19.52
C GLY A 275 2.83 6.92 19.08
N PHE A 276 2.65 7.13 17.77
CA PHE A 276 1.56 7.97 17.25
C PHE A 276 0.25 7.21 17.31
N ALA A 277 -0.85 7.90 17.58
CA ALA A 277 -2.17 7.32 17.53
C ALA A 277 -2.67 7.21 16.10
N ASN A 278 -3.14 6.04 15.68
CA ASN A 278 -3.76 5.85 14.37
C ASN A 278 -5.27 6.14 14.44
N VAL A 279 -5.76 7.06 13.63
CA VAL A 279 -7.19 7.25 13.40
C VAL A 279 -7.63 6.27 12.32
N LEU A 280 -8.27 5.18 12.71
CA LEU A 280 -8.69 4.13 11.79
C LEU A 280 -9.91 4.56 10.97
N ILE A 281 -9.80 4.49 9.65
CA ILE A 281 -10.89 4.81 8.71
C ILE A 281 -11.34 3.51 8.04
N PRO A 282 -12.49 2.93 8.43
CA PRO A 282 -12.97 1.67 7.88
C PRO A 282 -13.35 1.73 6.41
N ASN A 283 -13.95 2.84 5.98
CA ASN A 283 -14.39 3.07 4.61
C ASN A 283 -13.88 4.43 4.07
N PRO A 284 -12.71 4.46 3.42
CA PRO A 284 -12.14 5.70 2.88
C PRO A 284 -12.87 6.23 1.63
N ARG A 285 -13.90 5.54 1.12
CA ARG A 285 -14.73 5.99 -0.01
C ARG A 285 -15.87 6.90 0.43
N ASP A 286 -16.25 6.84 1.69
CA ASP A 286 -17.21 7.75 2.30
C ASP A 286 -16.49 9.04 2.69
N LEU A 287 -16.50 10.01 1.77
CA LEU A 287 -15.77 11.26 1.95
C LEU A 287 -16.33 12.12 3.09
N ASP A 288 -17.64 12.11 3.31
CA ASP A 288 -18.26 12.86 4.40
C ASP A 288 -17.84 12.30 5.77
N ALA A 289 -17.89 10.98 5.94
CA ALA A 289 -17.41 10.32 7.15
C ALA A 289 -15.90 10.56 7.36
N LEU A 290 -15.12 10.56 6.28
CA LEU A 290 -13.68 10.82 6.33
C LEU A 290 -13.39 12.26 6.79
N VAL A 291 -14.13 13.24 6.28
CA VAL A 291 -14.03 14.66 6.69
C VAL A 291 -14.44 14.83 8.15
N ASP A 292 -15.48 14.14 8.62
CA ASP A 292 -15.91 14.14 10.02
C ASP A 292 -14.82 13.60 10.94
N GLN A 293 -14.17 12.49 10.59
CA GLN A 293 -13.06 11.93 11.36
C GLN A 293 -11.84 12.83 11.35
N TYR A 294 -11.52 13.50 10.23
CA TYR A 294 -10.45 14.48 10.16
C TYR A 294 -10.71 15.67 11.09
N HIS A 295 -11.94 16.19 11.08
CA HIS A 295 -12.35 17.28 11.97
C HIS A 295 -12.26 16.88 13.45
N LYS A 296 -12.73 15.68 13.78
CA LYS A 296 -12.74 15.17 15.17
C LYS A 296 -11.33 14.86 15.70
N HIS A 297 -10.45 14.37 14.84
CA HIS A 297 -9.09 13.96 15.16
C HIS A 297 -8.10 14.56 14.16
N PRO A 298 -7.84 15.90 14.21
CA PRO A 298 -6.97 16.58 13.26
C PRO A 298 -5.58 15.93 13.25
N PRO A 299 -5.16 15.31 12.13
CA PRO A 299 -3.92 14.55 12.09
C PRO A 299 -2.68 15.44 11.98
N THR A 300 -1.55 14.91 12.41
CA THR A 300 -0.23 15.46 12.16
C THR A 300 0.44 14.86 10.93
N VAL A 301 0.02 13.64 10.59
CA VAL A 301 0.54 12.87 9.45
C VAL A 301 -0.62 12.30 8.64
N PHE A 302 -0.57 12.49 7.32
CA PHE A 302 -1.58 11.94 6.42
C PHE A 302 -0.92 11.17 5.25
N PRO A 303 -0.71 9.84 5.39
CA PRO A 303 -0.35 8.97 4.28
C PRO A 303 -1.57 8.71 3.40
N GLY A 304 -1.43 8.88 2.09
CA GLY A 304 -2.57 8.73 1.18
C GLY A 304 -2.15 8.48 -0.27
N VAL A 305 -3.13 8.55 -1.16
CA VAL A 305 -2.99 8.37 -2.60
C VAL A 305 -3.55 9.56 -3.37
N ASN A 306 -3.10 9.77 -4.60
CA ASN A 306 -3.50 10.90 -5.44
C ASN A 306 -5.02 11.13 -5.50
N THR A 307 -5.79 10.06 -5.72
CA THR A 307 -7.25 10.15 -5.85
C THR A 307 -7.93 10.62 -4.57
N MET A 308 -7.41 10.25 -3.40
CA MET A 308 -7.92 10.67 -2.10
C MET A 308 -7.60 12.15 -1.85
N PHE A 309 -6.36 12.58 -2.12
CA PHE A 309 -5.98 13.98 -1.98
C PHE A 309 -6.80 14.88 -2.90
N ASN A 310 -6.98 14.47 -4.16
CA ASN A 310 -7.78 15.22 -5.11
C ASN A 310 -9.25 15.33 -4.68
N ALA A 311 -9.85 14.23 -4.22
CA ALA A 311 -11.24 14.22 -3.76
C ALA A 311 -11.45 15.12 -2.53
N LEU A 312 -10.57 15.03 -1.53
CA LEU A 312 -10.64 15.85 -0.32
C LEU A 312 -10.41 17.33 -0.61
N ALA A 313 -9.40 17.65 -1.44
CA ALA A 313 -9.10 19.05 -1.77
C ALA A 313 -10.24 19.75 -2.55
N HIS A 314 -11.11 19.00 -3.21
CA HIS A 314 -12.33 19.52 -3.83
C HIS A 314 -13.56 19.48 -2.90
N HIS A 315 -13.48 18.81 -1.75
CA HIS A 315 -14.64 18.67 -0.86
C HIS A 315 -14.90 19.97 -0.09
N PRO A 316 -16.10 20.60 -0.20
CA PRO A 316 -16.36 21.92 0.38
C PRO A 316 -16.08 21.97 1.88
N ARG A 317 -16.59 21.02 2.66
CA ARG A 317 -16.39 20.96 4.11
C ARG A 317 -14.92 20.76 4.50
N PHE A 318 -14.14 19.99 3.72
CA PHE A 318 -12.72 19.79 4.00
C PHE A 318 -11.93 21.09 3.84
N ARG A 319 -12.24 21.91 2.84
CA ARG A 319 -11.59 23.21 2.59
C ARG A 319 -11.79 24.20 3.73
N GLU A 320 -12.83 24.05 4.51
CA GLU A 320 -13.17 24.94 5.65
C GLU A 320 -12.53 24.49 6.98
N LEU A 321 -11.89 23.31 7.02
CA LEU A 321 -11.28 22.78 8.24
C LEU A 321 -9.97 23.50 8.58
N ASP A 322 -9.60 23.43 9.86
CA ASP A 322 -8.27 23.86 10.32
C ASP A 322 -7.24 22.75 10.03
N HIS A 323 -6.28 23.05 9.15
CA HIS A 323 -5.19 22.17 8.77
C HIS A 323 -3.88 22.46 9.48
N SER A 324 -3.84 23.39 10.44
CA SER A 324 -2.61 23.87 11.10
C SER A 324 -1.81 22.75 11.80
N ARG A 325 -2.46 21.66 12.19
CA ARG A 325 -1.80 20.49 12.79
C ARG A 325 -1.12 19.56 11.78
N LEU A 326 -1.49 19.64 10.51
CA LEU A 326 -0.95 18.75 9.48
C LEU A 326 0.51 19.12 9.17
N LYS A 327 1.45 18.30 9.63
CA LYS A 327 2.90 18.54 9.49
C LYS A 327 3.48 17.86 8.26
N THR A 328 2.92 16.72 7.85
CA THR A 328 3.40 15.99 6.68
C THR A 328 2.28 15.21 6.00
N THR A 329 2.31 15.23 4.69
CA THR A 329 1.48 14.40 3.83
C THR A 329 2.38 13.55 2.94
N THR A 330 2.18 12.24 2.93
CA THR A 330 2.98 11.33 2.10
C THR A 330 2.11 10.69 1.03
N GLY A 331 2.55 10.76 -0.21
CA GLY A 331 1.90 10.15 -1.36
C GLY A 331 2.63 8.89 -1.82
N GLY A 332 1.90 7.83 -2.12
CA GLY A 332 2.49 6.58 -2.61
C GLY A 332 1.45 5.65 -3.22
N GLY A 333 1.89 4.48 -3.69
CA GLY A 333 1.01 3.49 -4.33
C GLY A 333 0.57 3.85 -5.76
N ALA A 334 0.54 5.12 -6.12
CA ALA A 334 0.35 5.66 -7.46
C ALA A 334 1.04 7.03 -7.53
N SER A 335 1.38 7.49 -8.73
CA SER A 335 1.96 8.81 -8.93
C SER A 335 1.01 9.91 -8.46
N VAL A 336 1.56 10.89 -7.75
CA VAL A 336 0.82 12.11 -7.39
C VAL A 336 0.91 13.08 -8.56
N LEU A 337 -0.24 13.58 -9.00
CA LEU A 337 -0.29 14.56 -10.09
C LEU A 337 0.05 15.96 -9.57
N LYS A 338 0.76 16.73 -10.38
CA LYS A 338 1.20 18.07 -10.00
C LYS A 338 0.03 18.98 -9.60
N ASN A 339 -1.06 18.98 -10.38
CA ASN A 339 -2.25 19.76 -10.07
C ASN A 339 -2.91 19.34 -8.74
N THR A 340 -2.93 18.04 -8.44
CA THR A 340 -3.41 17.55 -7.13
C THR A 340 -2.52 18.04 -6.00
N ALA A 341 -1.19 17.99 -6.17
CA ALA A 341 -0.25 18.44 -5.14
C ALA A 341 -0.34 19.96 -4.91
N GLU A 342 -0.51 20.75 -5.97
CA GLU A 342 -0.69 22.20 -5.89
C GLU A 342 -2.00 22.57 -5.19
N LEU A 343 -3.12 21.94 -5.58
CA LEU A 343 -4.42 22.13 -4.95
C LEU A 343 -4.42 21.71 -3.48
N TRP A 344 -3.79 20.57 -3.15
CA TRP A 344 -3.64 20.11 -1.77
C TRP A 344 -2.88 21.11 -0.92
N TYR A 345 -1.78 21.66 -1.46
CA TYR A 345 -1.01 22.70 -0.77
C TYR A 345 -1.81 24.00 -0.58
N GLU A 346 -2.58 24.42 -1.59
CA GLU A 346 -3.47 25.58 -1.50
C GLU A 346 -4.47 25.44 -0.35
N VAL A 347 -5.07 24.24 -0.20
CA VAL A 347 -6.10 23.98 0.81
C VAL A 347 -5.51 23.78 2.20
N THR A 348 -4.40 23.03 2.31
CA THR A 348 -3.90 22.55 3.62
C THR A 348 -2.63 23.25 4.10
N GLY A 349 -1.93 23.97 3.23
CA GLY A 349 -0.60 24.51 3.52
C GLY A 349 0.50 23.45 3.66
N CYS A 350 0.21 22.17 3.41
CA CYS A 350 1.12 21.05 3.57
C CYS A 350 1.49 20.43 2.21
N HIS A 351 2.79 20.25 1.94
CA HIS A 351 3.23 19.59 0.71
C HIS A 351 3.03 18.08 0.77
N ILE A 352 2.74 17.47 -0.40
CA ILE A 352 2.76 16.02 -0.56
C ILE A 352 4.17 15.59 -0.94
N TYR A 353 4.75 14.69 -0.16
CA TYR A 353 6.05 14.06 -0.43
C TYR A 353 5.83 12.66 -0.96
N GLU A 354 6.25 12.42 -2.19
CA GLU A 354 6.10 11.11 -2.79
C GLU A 354 7.16 10.13 -2.30
N GLY A 355 6.71 8.91 -2.04
CA GLY A 355 7.53 7.74 -1.88
C GLY A 355 7.14 6.65 -2.88
N TYR A 356 8.09 5.82 -3.24
CA TYR A 356 7.86 4.69 -4.12
C TYR A 356 8.29 3.39 -3.45
N GLY A 357 7.56 2.35 -3.80
CA GLY A 357 7.84 0.99 -3.39
C GLY A 357 6.77 0.01 -3.85
N LEU A 358 6.99 -1.23 -3.52
CA LEU A 358 6.18 -2.37 -3.91
C LEU A 358 5.93 -3.27 -2.70
N SER A 359 5.02 -4.24 -2.83
CA SER A 359 4.88 -5.28 -1.80
C SER A 359 6.20 -6.02 -1.60
N GLU A 360 6.92 -6.23 -2.68
CA GLU A 360 8.23 -6.88 -2.75
C GLU A 360 9.37 -6.09 -2.09
N THR A 361 9.12 -4.82 -1.70
CA THR A 361 10.12 -3.95 -1.03
C THR A 361 9.69 -3.46 0.36
N SER A 362 8.64 -3.98 0.96
CA SER A 362 8.20 -3.89 2.38
C SER A 362 7.67 -2.55 2.95
N PRO A 363 7.16 -1.52 2.28
CA PRO A 363 7.14 -1.32 0.85
C PRO A 363 8.23 -0.39 0.32
N THR A 364 8.81 0.52 1.14
CA THR A 364 9.47 1.74 0.69
C THR A 364 10.87 1.45 0.13
N ALA A 365 11.12 1.94 -1.08
CA ALA A 365 12.44 1.88 -1.71
C ALA A 365 13.05 3.26 -1.92
N THR A 366 12.20 4.27 -2.24
CA THR A 366 12.64 5.67 -2.40
C THR A 366 11.70 6.63 -1.69
N PHE A 367 12.19 7.82 -1.38
CA PHE A 367 11.41 8.88 -0.77
C PHE A 367 11.94 10.27 -1.09
N ASN A 368 11.05 11.23 -1.33
CA ASN A 368 11.42 12.63 -1.47
C ASN A 368 11.70 13.25 -0.11
N PRO A 369 12.84 13.95 0.07
CA PRO A 369 13.18 14.57 1.35
C PRO A 369 12.16 15.63 1.76
N PRO A 370 11.50 15.51 2.94
CA PRO A 370 10.45 16.46 3.37
C PRO A 370 10.96 17.89 3.55
N LEU A 371 12.24 18.07 3.90
CA LEU A 371 12.85 19.39 4.02
C LEU A 371 12.94 20.14 2.69
N SER A 372 12.74 19.49 1.55
CA SER A 372 12.69 20.13 0.22
C SER A 372 11.55 21.14 0.10
N LYS A 373 10.47 20.96 0.87
CA LYS A 373 9.28 21.82 0.91
C LYS A 373 8.74 22.13 -0.49
N ARG A 374 8.70 21.13 -1.36
CA ARG A 374 8.20 21.24 -2.72
C ARG A 374 7.76 19.89 -3.27
N PHE A 375 6.85 19.92 -4.21
CA PHE A 375 6.54 18.77 -5.05
C PHE A 375 7.62 18.63 -6.14
N SER A 376 8.14 17.42 -6.35
CA SER A 376 9.29 17.19 -7.23
C SER A 376 8.96 16.50 -8.55
N SER A 377 7.78 15.90 -8.67
CA SER A 377 7.41 14.99 -9.79
C SER A 377 8.34 13.79 -9.96
N SER A 378 9.17 13.49 -8.95
CA SER A 378 10.03 12.31 -8.88
C SER A 378 9.59 11.41 -7.74
N ILE A 379 9.94 10.15 -7.79
CA ILE A 379 9.74 9.21 -6.67
C ILE A 379 10.81 9.36 -5.57
N GLY A 380 11.71 10.31 -5.73
CA GLY A 380 12.73 10.66 -4.73
C GLY A 380 14.05 9.92 -4.89
N LEU A 381 14.79 9.90 -3.80
CA LEU A 381 16.09 9.26 -3.66
C LEU A 381 15.94 7.85 -3.08
N PRO A 382 16.86 6.91 -3.36
CA PRO A 382 16.89 5.62 -2.68
C PRO A 382 16.89 5.81 -1.16
N LEU A 383 16.23 4.95 -0.40
CA LEU A 383 16.37 4.94 1.07
C LEU A 383 17.78 4.51 1.48
N ALA A 384 18.22 4.93 2.67
CA ALA A 384 19.50 4.54 3.23
C ALA A 384 19.69 3.00 3.22
N GLY A 385 20.82 2.53 2.70
CA GLY A 385 21.08 1.10 2.52
C GLY A 385 20.35 0.43 1.36
N THR A 386 19.67 1.20 0.51
CA THR A 386 19.05 0.74 -0.74
C THR A 386 19.90 1.15 -1.92
N GLU A 387 20.16 0.22 -2.82
CA GLU A 387 20.82 0.46 -4.11
C GLU A 387 19.78 0.38 -5.22
N ILE A 388 19.84 1.33 -6.15
CA ILE A 388 18.97 1.34 -7.33
C ILE A 388 19.83 1.51 -8.58
N GLN A 389 19.52 0.69 -9.58
CA GLN A 389 20.06 0.78 -10.92
C GLN A 389 18.92 0.91 -11.93
N ILE A 390 19.19 1.58 -13.03
CA ILE A 390 18.32 1.62 -14.21
C ILE A 390 18.96 0.72 -15.25
N LEU A 391 18.26 -0.34 -15.66
CA LEU A 391 18.80 -1.40 -16.50
C LEU A 391 18.15 -1.41 -17.88
N ASP A 392 18.93 -1.68 -18.92
CA ASP A 392 18.41 -2.00 -20.27
C ASP A 392 17.82 -3.42 -20.32
N ASP A 393 17.34 -3.83 -21.51
CA ASP A 393 16.75 -5.15 -21.72
C ASP A 393 17.77 -6.30 -21.62
N GLU A 394 19.08 -6.02 -21.74
CA GLU A 394 20.18 -6.96 -21.52
C GLU A 394 20.59 -7.04 -20.04
N GLY A 395 19.97 -6.25 -19.16
CA GLY A 395 20.27 -6.19 -17.72
C GLY A 395 21.53 -5.40 -17.39
N LYS A 396 21.99 -4.50 -18.27
CA LYS A 396 23.15 -3.63 -18.03
C LYS A 396 22.69 -2.24 -17.59
N PRO A 397 23.44 -1.59 -16.68
CA PRO A 397 23.14 -0.21 -16.27
C PRO A 397 23.19 0.75 -17.47
N VAL A 398 22.16 1.59 -17.59
CA VAL A 398 22.10 2.67 -18.60
C VAL A 398 22.77 3.95 -18.07
N ALA A 399 23.04 4.90 -18.95
CA ALA A 399 23.54 6.21 -18.55
C ALA A 399 22.46 7.04 -17.84
N LEU A 400 22.89 8.07 -17.08
CA LEU A 400 21.95 9.02 -16.46
C LEU A 400 21.01 9.62 -17.50
N HIS A 401 19.77 9.88 -17.09
CA HIS A 401 18.65 10.37 -17.93
C HIS A 401 18.15 9.39 -19.01
N GLN A 402 18.77 8.23 -19.18
CA GLN A 402 18.25 7.21 -20.08
C GLN A 402 17.19 6.35 -19.38
N ALA A 403 16.18 5.98 -20.15
CA ALA A 403 15.10 5.11 -19.71
C ALA A 403 15.58 3.66 -19.63
N GLY A 404 15.16 2.95 -18.60
CA GLY A 404 15.37 1.53 -18.41
C GLY A 404 14.53 1.00 -17.25
N GLU A 405 14.62 -0.29 -16.97
CA GLU A 405 13.89 -0.91 -15.87
C GLU A 405 14.54 -0.55 -14.52
N ILE A 406 13.73 -0.10 -13.57
CA ILE A 406 14.17 0.18 -12.20
C ILE A 406 14.47 -1.16 -11.51
N ALA A 407 15.71 -1.33 -11.06
CA ALA A 407 16.17 -2.52 -10.34
C ALA A 407 16.64 -2.15 -8.93
N ILE A 408 16.17 -2.87 -7.92
CA ILE A 408 16.34 -2.52 -6.51
C ILE A 408 17.08 -3.63 -5.76
N ARG A 409 18.09 -3.26 -4.98
CA ARG A 409 18.76 -4.14 -4.03
C ARG A 409 18.78 -3.49 -2.65
N GLY A 410 18.34 -4.21 -1.62
CA GLY A 410 18.34 -3.69 -0.25
C GLY A 410 17.79 -4.69 0.76
N PRO A 411 18.00 -4.43 2.05
CA PRO A 411 17.59 -5.36 3.11
C PRO A 411 16.07 -5.51 3.24
N GLN A 412 15.30 -4.57 2.71
CA GLN A 412 13.84 -4.58 2.70
C GLN A 412 13.23 -5.38 1.54
N VAL A 413 14.05 -5.84 0.57
CA VAL A 413 13.58 -6.61 -0.58
C VAL A 413 13.19 -8.02 -0.14
N MET A 414 12.05 -8.52 -0.64
CA MET A 414 11.51 -9.84 -0.33
C MET A 414 12.52 -10.98 -0.55
N LYS A 415 12.27 -12.13 0.08
CA LYS A 415 13.02 -13.37 -0.17
C LYS A 415 12.71 -13.93 -1.57
N GLY A 416 11.49 -13.76 -2.05
CA GLY A 416 10.96 -14.26 -3.30
C GLY A 416 9.45 -14.38 -3.26
N TYR A 417 8.86 -15.03 -4.26
CA TYR A 417 7.45 -15.38 -4.27
C TYR A 417 7.23 -16.76 -3.61
N TRP A 418 6.29 -16.81 -2.68
CA TRP A 418 5.94 -18.01 -1.91
C TRP A 418 5.70 -19.22 -2.79
N LYS A 419 6.46 -20.29 -2.57
CA LYS A 419 6.41 -21.55 -3.34
C LYS A 419 6.56 -21.39 -4.87
N GLN A 420 7.11 -20.29 -5.37
CA GLN A 420 7.26 -20.00 -6.79
C GLN A 420 8.72 -19.67 -7.16
N PRO A 421 9.64 -20.65 -7.10
CA PRO A 421 11.08 -20.41 -7.34
C PRO A 421 11.37 -19.92 -8.77
N GLU A 422 10.63 -20.42 -9.78
CA GLU A 422 10.80 -20.00 -11.18
C GLU A 422 10.37 -18.53 -11.38
N ALA A 423 9.22 -18.13 -10.82
CA ALA A 423 8.76 -16.75 -10.86
C ALA A 423 9.73 -15.82 -10.08
N THR A 424 10.31 -16.31 -9.00
CA THR A 424 11.33 -15.60 -8.24
C THR A 424 12.60 -15.38 -9.07
N ALA A 425 13.09 -16.43 -9.72
CA ALA A 425 14.29 -16.36 -10.57
C ALA A 425 14.13 -15.38 -11.74
N GLN A 426 12.91 -15.18 -12.24
CA GLN A 426 12.61 -14.26 -13.35
C GLN A 426 12.68 -12.78 -12.94
N VAL A 427 12.55 -12.47 -11.65
CA VAL A 427 12.52 -11.09 -11.15
C VAL A 427 13.77 -10.69 -10.38
N PHE A 428 14.79 -11.54 -10.34
CA PHE A 428 16.08 -11.18 -9.76
C PHE A 428 17.20 -11.30 -10.79
N THR A 429 18.06 -10.30 -10.82
CA THR A 429 19.32 -10.37 -11.59
C THR A 429 20.31 -11.30 -10.89
N LYS A 430 21.37 -11.72 -11.59
CA LYS A 430 22.45 -12.53 -11.00
C LYS A 430 23.15 -11.85 -9.82
N ASP A 431 23.16 -10.50 -9.82
CA ASP A 431 23.78 -9.68 -8.78
C ASP A 431 22.80 -9.33 -7.64
N GLY A 432 21.59 -9.95 -7.62
CA GLY A 432 20.61 -9.83 -6.56
C GLY A 432 19.77 -8.54 -6.61
N PHE A 433 19.69 -7.86 -7.75
CA PHE A 433 18.73 -6.77 -7.93
C PHE A 433 17.36 -7.31 -8.29
N PHE A 434 16.34 -6.85 -7.60
CA PHE A 434 14.93 -7.10 -7.90
C PHE A 434 14.46 -6.21 -9.05
N LEU A 435 13.96 -6.80 -10.11
CA LEU A 435 13.41 -6.15 -11.29
C LEU A 435 11.94 -5.76 -11.00
N THR A 436 11.65 -4.47 -11.00
CA THR A 436 10.35 -3.97 -10.53
C THR A 436 9.24 -4.05 -11.58
N GLY A 437 9.60 -4.18 -12.85
CA GLY A 437 8.67 -4.02 -13.97
C GLY A 437 8.25 -2.57 -14.20
N ASP A 438 8.86 -1.59 -13.51
CA ASP A 438 8.65 -0.16 -13.72
C ASP A 438 9.81 0.42 -14.53
N ILE A 439 9.50 1.20 -15.55
CA ILE A 439 10.48 1.93 -16.37
C ILE A 439 10.67 3.31 -15.79
N GLY A 440 11.92 3.71 -15.63
CA GLY A 440 12.28 5.01 -15.10
C GLY A 440 13.63 5.50 -15.59
N CYS A 441 14.02 6.66 -15.12
CA CYS A 441 15.35 7.22 -15.33
C CYS A 441 15.88 7.87 -14.04
N MET A 442 17.18 8.03 -13.93
CA MET A 442 17.86 8.67 -12.79
C MET A 442 18.60 9.92 -13.27
N ASP A 443 18.50 11.02 -12.54
CA ASP A 443 19.26 12.24 -12.81
C ASP A 443 20.64 12.23 -12.13
N GLU A 444 21.44 13.28 -12.38
CA GLU A 444 22.80 13.45 -11.85
C GLU A 444 22.85 13.61 -10.31
N LYS A 445 21.71 13.87 -9.67
CA LYS A 445 21.57 13.98 -8.22
C LYS A 445 21.02 12.69 -7.59
N GLY A 446 20.68 11.71 -8.41
CA GLY A 446 20.13 10.45 -7.97
C GLY A 446 18.62 10.43 -7.76
N TYR A 447 17.89 11.51 -8.14
CA TYR A 447 16.43 11.47 -8.16
C TYR A 447 15.93 10.57 -9.28
N ILE A 448 14.94 9.76 -8.96
CA ILE A 448 14.36 8.79 -9.88
C ILE A 448 12.97 9.26 -10.32
N THR A 449 12.74 9.21 -11.62
CA THR A 449 11.44 9.49 -12.23
C THR A 449 10.89 8.22 -12.86
N ILE A 450 9.67 7.82 -12.49
CA ILE A 450 8.95 6.74 -13.18
C ILE A 450 8.38 7.29 -14.48
N LEU A 451 8.62 6.58 -15.56
CA LEU A 451 8.05 6.86 -16.87
C LEU A 451 6.75 6.09 -17.05
N ASP A 452 6.80 4.77 -16.86
CA ASP A 452 5.61 3.90 -16.89
C ASP A 452 5.90 2.48 -16.38
N ARG A 453 4.90 1.60 -16.48
CA ARG A 453 5.05 0.15 -16.36
C ARG A 453 5.56 -0.46 -17.65
N LYS A 454 6.57 -1.33 -17.59
CA LYS A 454 7.14 -2.04 -18.76
C LYS A 454 6.06 -2.70 -19.63
N LYS A 455 5.05 -3.29 -19.01
CA LYS A 455 3.94 -3.98 -19.66
C LYS A 455 2.80 -3.07 -20.16
N ASP A 456 2.69 -1.85 -19.64
CA ASP A 456 1.67 -0.88 -20.04
C ASP A 456 2.19 0.05 -21.14
N MET A 457 3.49 0.00 -21.43
CA MET A 457 4.14 0.72 -22.52
C MET A 457 3.50 0.33 -23.86
N ILE A 458 3.20 1.32 -24.68
CA ILE A 458 2.54 1.17 -25.97
C ILE A 458 3.60 1.24 -27.07
N LEU A 459 3.67 0.22 -27.91
CA LEU A 459 4.65 0.18 -29.00
C LEU A 459 4.02 0.67 -30.30
N VAL A 460 4.20 1.95 -30.61
CA VAL A 460 3.64 2.59 -31.81
C VAL A 460 4.70 2.61 -32.91
N SER A 461 4.56 1.77 -33.93
CA SER A 461 5.51 1.69 -35.06
C SER A 461 6.97 1.56 -34.61
N GLY A 462 7.23 0.84 -33.53
CA GLY A 462 8.57 0.65 -32.95
C GLY A 462 9.01 1.74 -31.96
N PHE A 463 8.20 2.77 -31.73
CA PHE A 463 8.48 3.81 -30.73
C PHE A 463 7.75 3.52 -29.43
N ASN A 464 8.47 3.67 -28.31
CA ASN A 464 7.88 3.56 -26.99
C ASN A 464 7.03 4.80 -26.67
N VAL A 465 5.77 4.57 -26.35
CA VAL A 465 4.84 5.59 -25.86
C VAL A 465 4.40 5.20 -24.45
N TYR A 466 4.57 6.12 -23.54
CA TYR A 466 4.29 5.91 -22.13
C TYR A 466 2.93 6.50 -21.75
N PRO A 467 1.92 5.68 -21.39
CA PRO A 467 0.61 6.15 -20.91
C PRO A 467 0.68 7.27 -19.88
N ASN A 468 1.58 7.18 -18.90
CA ASN A 468 1.72 8.17 -17.86
C ASN A 468 2.13 9.57 -18.39
N GLU A 469 2.89 9.65 -19.50
CA GLU A 469 3.23 10.92 -20.15
C GLU A 469 1.96 11.60 -20.66
N LEU A 470 1.11 10.85 -21.37
CA LEU A 470 -0.14 11.37 -21.92
C LEU A 470 -1.11 11.75 -20.79
N GLU A 471 -1.27 10.90 -19.80
CA GLU A 471 -2.12 11.15 -18.62
C GLU A 471 -1.64 12.38 -17.86
N GLY A 472 -0.34 12.54 -17.67
CA GLY A 472 0.26 13.72 -17.02
C GLY A 472 0.01 15.03 -17.76
N ILE A 473 -0.16 15.00 -19.10
CA ILE A 473 -0.53 16.15 -19.90
C ILE A 473 -2.05 16.38 -19.85
N LEU A 474 -2.83 15.33 -20.05
CA LEU A 474 -4.30 15.39 -20.03
C LEU A 474 -4.83 15.91 -18.69
N SER A 475 -4.25 15.49 -17.57
CA SER A 475 -4.65 15.91 -16.23
C SER A 475 -4.46 17.42 -15.95
N LYS A 476 -3.65 18.12 -16.75
CA LYS A 476 -3.47 19.58 -16.64
C LYS A 476 -4.54 20.35 -17.39
N HIS A 477 -5.35 19.69 -18.20
CA HIS A 477 -6.44 20.35 -18.92
C HIS A 477 -7.58 20.69 -17.95
N PRO A 478 -8.04 21.97 -17.88
CA PRO A 478 -8.97 22.43 -16.82
C PRO A 478 -10.33 21.74 -16.83
N LYS A 479 -10.72 21.13 -17.95
CA LYS A 479 -11.99 20.41 -18.10
C LYS A 479 -11.85 18.88 -17.90
N VAL A 480 -10.68 18.37 -17.54
CA VAL A 480 -10.42 16.94 -17.28
C VAL A 480 -10.37 16.71 -15.78
N LEU A 481 -11.24 15.84 -15.28
CA LEU A 481 -11.25 15.42 -13.87
C LEU A 481 -10.27 14.27 -13.63
N GLU A 482 -10.36 13.22 -14.45
CA GLU A 482 -9.49 12.04 -14.40
C GLU A 482 -9.28 11.52 -15.83
N CYS A 483 -8.17 10.85 -16.06
CA CYS A 483 -7.91 10.19 -17.33
C CYS A 483 -7.09 8.92 -17.17
N ALA A 484 -7.19 8.03 -18.15
CA ALA A 484 -6.35 6.85 -18.28
C ALA A 484 -6.07 6.57 -19.75
N VAL A 485 -4.88 6.06 -20.06
CA VAL A 485 -4.46 5.72 -21.43
C VAL A 485 -4.04 4.26 -21.47
N ILE A 486 -4.48 3.55 -22.51
CA ILE A 486 -4.06 2.17 -22.79
C ILE A 486 -3.63 2.01 -24.25
N GLY A 487 -2.82 0.99 -24.51
CA GLY A 487 -2.55 0.53 -25.87
C GLY A 487 -3.70 -0.34 -26.40
N VAL A 488 -4.11 -0.06 -27.63
CA VAL A 488 -5.02 -0.92 -28.41
C VAL A 488 -4.36 -1.33 -29.72
N ASP A 489 -4.68 -2.52 -30.20
CA ASP A 489 -4.09 -3.04 -31.43
C ASP A 489 -4.49 -2.21 -32.65
N ASP A 490 -3.54 -2.00 -33.55
CA ASP A 490 -3.69 -1.23 -34.80
C ASP A 490 -2.96 -1.93 -35.92
N GLU A 491 -3.64 -2.15 -37.06
CA GLU A 491 -3.11 -2.90 -38.19
C GLU A 491 -1.86 -2.26 -38.81
N LYS A 492 -1.72 -0.92 -38.73
CA LYS A 492 -0.62 -0.18 -39.38
C LYS A 492 0.55 0.05 -38.43
N SER A 493 0.27 0.30 -37.17
CA SER A 493 1.26 0.78 -36.21
C SER A 493 1.62 -0.27 -35.14
N GLY A 494 1.03 -1.47 -35.19
CA GLY A 494 1.09 -2.48 -34.14
C GLY A 494 0.17 -2.14 -32.98
N GLN A 495 0.45 -1.03 -32.30
CA GLN A 495 -0.43 -0.48 -31.26
C GLN A 495 -0.60 1.03 -31.44
N VAL A 496 -1.67 1.58 -30.86
CA VAL A 496 -1.92 3.03 -30.75
C VAL A 496 -2.52 3.36 -29.38
N PRO A 497 -2.29 4.59 -28.86
CA PRO A 497 -2.91 5.01 -27.60
C PRO A 497 -4.42 5.23 -27.77
N LYS A 498 -5.19 4.79 -26.74
CA LYS A 498 -6.59 5.11 -26.53
C LYS A 498 -6.74 5.79 -25.17
N ALA A 499 -7.31 7.00 -25.15
CA ALA A 499 -7.52 7.78 -23.94
C ALA A 499 -8.96 7.66 -23.44
N PHE A 500 -9.13 7.39 -22.14
CA PHE A 500 -10.39 7.45 -21.41
C PHE A 500 -10.38 8.70 -20.53
N ILE A 501 -11.41 9.52 -20.62
CA ILE A 501 -11.46 10.82 -19.93
C ILE A 501 -12.76 10.96 -19.16
N VAL A 502 -12.66 11.24 -17.86
CA VAL A 502 -13.76 11.72 -17.04
C VAL A 502 -13.77 13.22 -17.09
N LYS A 503 -14.87 13.80 -17.57
CA LYS A 503 -14.99 15.25 -17.72
C LYS A 503 -15.19 15.94 -16.39
N GLN A 504 -14.46 17.02 -16.13
CA GLN A 504 -14.75 18.02 -15.11
C GLN A 504 -15.83 18.99 -15.60
N ASP A 505 -15.79 19.34 -16.89
CA ASP A 505 -16.76 20.19 -17.58
C ASP A 505 -17.37 19.42 -18.72
N THR A 506 -18.68 19.27 -18.74
CA THR A 506 -19.44 18.52 -19.75
C THR A 506 -19.27 19.07 -21.17
N SER A 507 -18.86 20.33 -21.33
CA SER A 507 -18.61 20.96 -22.62
C SER A 507 -17.35 20.47 -23.34
N LEU A 508 -16.46 19.72 -22.66
CA LEU A 508 -15.22 19.20 -23.24
C LEU A 508 -15.50 18.32 -24.46
N THR A 509 -14.82 18.61 -25.57
CA THR A 509 -14.94 17.86 -26.82
C THR A 509 -13.65 17.14 -27.19
N GLU A 510 -13.73 16.10 -28.04
CA GLU A 510 -12.55 15.38 -28.55
C GLU A 510 -11.59 16.32 -29.30
N ASN A 511 -12.13 17.22 -30.13
CA ASN A 511 -11.34 18.20 -30.87
C ASN A 511 -10.56 19.13 -29.93
N GLU A 512 -11.15 19.54 -28.84
CA GLU A 512 -10.48 20.38 -27.83
C GLU A 512 -9.32 19.62 -27.15
N VAL A 513 -9.56 18.36 -26.77
CA VAL A 513 -8.52 17.48 -26.22
C VAL A 513 -7.39 17.27 -27.22
N MET A 514 -7.70 16.95 -28.48
CA MET A 514 -6.69 16.72 -29.52
C MET A 514 -5.89 17.98 -29.83
N THR A 515 -6.55 19.14 -29.89
CA THR A 515 -5.87 20.42 -30.10
C THR A 515 -4.89 20.71 -28.98
N TYR A 516 -5.30 20.46 -27.73
CA TYR A 516 -4.46 20.64 -26.55
C TYR A 516 -3.24 19.71 -26.56
N LEU A 517 -3.43 18.43 -26.91
CA LEU A 517 -2.35 17.43 -26.96
C LEU A 517 -1.36 17.70 -28.11
N ARG A 518 -1.82 18.14 -29.29
CA ARG A 518 -0.95 18.45 -30.43
C ARG A 518 0.04 19.57 -30.18
N LEU A 519 -0.24 20.45 -29.21
CA LEU A 519 0.69 21.51 -28.80
C LEU A 519 1.85 20.99 -27.93
N GLN A 520 1.73 19.77 -27.39
CA GLN A 520 2.64 19.26 -26.36
C GLN A 520 3.29 17.90 -26.72
N LEU A 521 2.72 17.18 -27.69
CA LEU A 521 3.14 15.83 -28.04
C LEU A 521 3.46 15.68 -29.52
N THR A 522 4.43 14.85 -29.83
CA THR A 522 4.72 14.39 -31.18
C THR A 522 3.58 13.50 -31.70
N SER A 523 3.39 13.47 -33.04
CA SER A 523 2.24 12.83 -33.66
C SER A 523 2.03 11.36 -33.32
N TYR A 524 3.10 10.58 -33.16
CA TYR A 524 3.00 9.14 -32.83
C TYR A 524 2.56 8.89 -31.39
N LYS A 525 2.66 9.88 -30.50
CA LYS A 525 2.18 9.81 -29.11
C LYS A 525 0.71 10.21 -28.96
N LEU A 526 0.11 10.83 -29.96
CA LEU A 526 -1.28 11.28 -29.87
C LEU A 526 -2.24 10.07 -29.79
N PRO A 527 -3.27 10.14 -28.95
CA PRO A 527 -4.27 9.08 -28.89
C PRO A 527 -5.05 9.04 -30.22
N LYS A 528 -5.16 7.84 -30.78
CA LYS A 528 -5.99 7.62 -31.98
C LYS A 528 -7.47 7.60 -31.62
N TYR A 529 -7.79 7.25 -30.37
CA TYR A 529 -9.16 7.17 -29.90
C TYR A 529 -9.30 7.88 -28.56
N ILE A 530 -10.39 8.63 -28.39
CA ILE A 530 -10.79 9.26 -27.14
C ILE A 530 -12.18 8.76 -26.78
N GLU A 531 -12.35 8.32 -25.54
CA GLU A 531 -13.63 7.88 -25.00
C GLU A 531 -13.93 8.65 -23.71
N PHE A 532 -15.08 9.34 -23.67
CA PHE A 532 -15.56 10.00 -22.47
C PHE A 532 -16.36 9.01 -21.62
N VAL A 533 -15.98 8.88 -20.36
CA VAL A 533 -16.57 7.92 -19.40
C VAL A 533 -17.06 8.63 -18.15
N SER A 534 -18.01 8.03 -17.44
CA SER A 534 -18.53 8.54 -16.17
C SER A 534 -17.60 8.31 -14.98
N GLY A 535 -16.67 7.37 -15.11
CA GLY A 535 -15.70 7.03 -14.07
C GLY A 535 -14.70 6.00 -14.57
N LEU A 536 -13.56 5.90 -13.90
CA LEU A 536 -12.50 4.93 -14.20
C LEU A 536 -12.50 3.81 -13.16
N PRO A 537 -12.20 2.55 -13.55
CA PRO A 537 -12.09 1.45 -12.61
C PRO A 537 -10.91 1.68 -11.65
N LYS A 538 -11.15 1.47 -10.35
CA LYS A 538 -10.16 1.72 -9.29
C LYS A 538 -10.01 0.50 -8.39
N SER A 539 -8.77 0.22 -8.02
CA SER A 539 -8.45 -0.78 -6.99
C SER A 539 -8.93 -0.35 -5.61
N ALA A 540 -8.83 -1.24 -4.62
CA ALA A 540 -9.15 -0.95 -3.23
C ALA A 540 -8.31 0.17 -2.62
N VAL A 541 -7.10 0.37 -3.14
CA VAL A 541 -6.19 1.48 -2.75
C VAL A 541 -6.37 2.73 -3.62
N GLY A 542 -7.47 2.83 -4.41
CA GLY A 542 -7.77 4.01 -5.22
C GLY A 542 -6.93 4.18 -6.50
N LYS A 543 -6.13 3.16 -6.88
CA LYS A 543 -5.32 3.18 -8.11
C LYS A 543 -6.19 2.81 -9.32
N ILE A 544 -6.05 3.54 -10.44
CA ILE A 544 -6.73 3.21 -11.69
C ILE A 544 -6.24 1.84 -12.21
N VAL A 545 -7.20 0.98 -12.58
CA VAL A 545 -6.93 -0.39 -13.03
C VAL A 545 -7.07 -0.45 -14.55
N ARG A 546 -6.00 -0.08 -15.28
CA ARG A 546 -5.99 -0.01 -16.77
C ARG A 546 -6.43 -1.30 -17.45
N ARG A 547 -6.15 -2.48 -16.87
CA ARG A 547 -6.55 -3.79 -17.43
C ARG A 547 -8.06 -4.00 -17.53
N GLU A 548 -8.84 -3.26 -16.74
CA GLU A 548 -10.30 -3.33 -16.73
C GLU A 548 -10.95 -2.37 -17.73
N LEU A 549 -10.15 -1.53 -18.39
CA LEU A 549 -10.61 -0.65 -19.45
C LEU A 549 -10.81 -1.44 -20.76
N PRO A 550 -11.88 -1.15 -21.53
CA PRO A 550 -12.20 -1.88 -22.75
C PRO A 550 -11.17 -1.62 -23.85
N LYS A 551 -10.50 -2.68 -24.31
CA LYS A 551 -9.57 -2.61 -25.45
C LYS A 551 -10.29 -2.55 -26.80
N THR A 552 -11.58 -2.89 -26.84
CA THR A 552 -12.39 -2.82 -28.06
C THR A 552 -12.59 -1.37 -28.50
N VAL A 553 -12.38 -1.12 -29.76
CA VAL A 553 -12.74 0.14 -30.41
C VAL A 553 -14.16 -0.01 -30.92
N GLN A 554 -15.09 0.82 -30.43
CA GLN A 554 -16.45 0.81 -30.98
C GLN A 554 -16.40 1.24 -32.46
N PRO A 555 -17.17 0.60 -33.34
CA PRO A 555 -17.14 0.90 -34.79
C PRO A 555 -17.43 2.36 -35.16
N ASP A 556 -18.10 3.10 -34.24
CA ASP A 556 -18.47 4.51 -34.44
C ASP A 556 -17.44 5.50 -33.83
N ALA A 557 -16.39 5.02 -33.17
CA ALA A 557 -15.30 5.88 -32.71
C ALA A 557 -14.53 6.36 -33.94
N LYS A 558 -14.79 7.59 -34.38
CA LYS A 558 -14.00 8.22 -35.45
C LYS A 558 -12.54 8.28 -34.97
N ALA A 559 -11.64 7.77 -35.83
CA ALA A 559 -10.21 7.99 -35.63
C ALA A 559 -9.96 9.52 -35.68
N CYS A 560 -9.38 10.06 -34.64
CA CYS A 560 -9.05 11.49 -34.48
C CYS A 560 -7.89 11.91 -35.41
#